data_dde37b5c35a22b8e33ecb265fd3b5ace
#
_entry.id   dde37b5c35a22b8e33ecb265fd3b5ace
#
_cell.length_a   1.000
_cell.length_b   1.000
_cell.length_c   1.000
_cell.angle_alpha   90.00
_cell.angle_beta   90.00
_cell.angle_gamma   90.00
#
_symmetry.space_group_name_H-M   'P 1'
#
loop_
_entity.id
_entity.type
_entity.pdbx_description
1 polymer ?
#
loop_
_entity_poly.entity_id
_entity_poly.type
_entity_poly.pdbx_seq_one_letter_code
_entity_poly.pdbx_strand_id
1 'polypeptide(L)'
;MRLDKEVYCPYCQSVKVVKNGIKRTGKQNLLCQGCGKQFQFEYRYQGCDQRCRQLVERRLLRGSGVRDCAAVAGISKETVLRFILRHSVSLQIQPRSHHYHKVQIDEQWSYVGKKKKKVWMLYAYAAEDGEILGFAMGKRNWKTVYHWMLKLKVLHIDWFLTNDWEAFKVVLPKEKHLIGKQFTKAIEAVNTWFRTRLRRLVRRTVCFSKKLTYH
;
A
#
# COMPACT_ATOMS: atom_id res chain seq x y z
N MET A 1 26.36 21.12 21.47
CA MET A 1 26.85 20.12 22.44
C MET A 1 26.94 18.78 21.72
N ARG A 2 28.15 18.24 21.56
CA ARG A 2 28.38 16.97 20.83
C ARG A 2 27.90 15.77 21.64
N LEU A 3 27.58 14.68 20.96
CA LEU A 3 27.25 13.41 21.58
C LEU A 3 28.52 12.60 21.82
N ASP A 4 28.64 11.93 22.96
CA ASP A 4 29.82 11.14 23.34
C ASP A 4 29.89 9.79 22.65
N LYS A 5 28.87 9.44 21.85
CA LYS A 5 28.78 8.25 20.99
C LYS A 5 28.30 8.63 19.61
N GLU A 6 28.79 7.93 18.60
CA GLU A 6 28.24 8.07 17.24
C GLU A 6 26.78 7.68 17.21
N VAL A 7 25.93 8.61 16.84
CA VAL A 7 24.47 8.44 16.77
C VAL A 7 24.02 8.65 15.34
N TYR A 8 23.38 7.66 14.79
CA TYR A 8 22.81 7.70 13.45
C TYR A 8 21.33 8.11 13.51
N CYS A 9 20.94 8.98 12.60
CA CYS A 9 19.53 9.34 12.45
C CYS A 9 18.72 8.12 12.00
N PRO A 10 17.64 7.72 12.70
CA PRO A 10 16.84 6.55 12.32
C PRO A 10 16.03 6.77 11.03
N TYR A 11 16.01 7.98 10.47
CA TYR A 11 15.25 8.32 9.28
C TYR A 11 16.09 8.42 8.01
N CYS A 12 17.31 8.96 8.09
CA CYS A 12 18.18 9.19 6.93
C CYS A 12 19.61 8.67 7.12
N GLN A 13 19.90 7.98 8.21
CA GLN A 13 21.19 7.40 8.56
C GLN A 13 22.34 8.42 8.68
N SER A 14 22.06 9.73 8.68
CA SER A 14 23.07 10.77 8.83
C SER A 14 23.67 10.76 10.23
N VAL A 15 24.96 10.98 10.33
CA VAL A 15 25.70 11.17 11.59
C VAL A 15 25.60 12.61 12.14
N LYS A 16 25.04 13.55 11.35
CA LYS A 16 24.88 14.96 11.76
C LYS A 16 23.72 15.11 12.73
N VAL A 17 23.87 14.56 13.93
CA VAL A 17 22.86 14.56 15.00
C VAL A 17 23.36 15.40 16.18
N VAL A 18 22.51 16.26 16.70
CA VAL A 18 22.80 17.15 17.83
C VAL A 18 21.76 17.00 18.94
N LYS A 19 22.17 17.30 20.19
CA LYS A 19 21.24 17.39 21.33
C LYS A 19 20.29 18.57 21.11
N ASN A 20 19.00 18.36 21.31
CA ASN A 20 17.94 19.36 21.10
C ASN A 20 17.01 19.42 22.32
N GLY A 21 17.60 19.76 23.46
CA GLY A 21 16.89 19.91 24.73
C GLY A 21 16.41 18.60 25.35
N ILE A 22 15.81 18.71 26.53
CA ILE A 22 15.22 17.60 27.28
C ILE A 22 13.70 17.71 27.20
N LYS A 23 13.01 16.61 26.86
CA LYS A 23 11.55 16.56 26.83
C LYS A 23 10.96 16.53 28.24
N ARG A 24 9.69 16.90 28.41
CA ARG A 24 8.96 16.84 29.70
C ARG A 24 9.01 15.46 30.36
N THR A 25 9.35 14.43 29.62
CA THR A 25 9.55 13.05 30.11
C THR A 25 10.92 12.80 30.70
N GLY A 26 11.80 13.81 30.79
CA GLY A 26 13.17 13.71 31.26
C GLY A 26 14.16 13.13 30.23
N LYS A 27 13.70 12.77 29.03
CA LYS A 27 14.55 12.15 28.01
C LYS A 27 15.17 13.16 27.06
N GLN A 28 16.43 12.91 26.68
CA GLN A 28 17.16 13.71 25.70
C GLN A 28 16.46 13.67 24.34
N ASN A 29 16.14 14.83 23.81
CA ASN A 29 15.68 15.00 22.43
C ASN A 29 16.88 15.24 21.51
N LEU A 30 16.83 14.68 20.32
CA LEU A 30 17.87 14.76 19.29
C LEU A 30 17.29 15.37 18.03
N LEU A 31 18.11 16.14 17.33
CA LEU A 31 17.76 16.73 16.04
C LEU A 31 18.79 16.27 15.00
N CYS A 32 18.29 15.71 13.90
CA CYS A 32 19.12 15.44 12.74
C CYS A 32 19.23 16.70 11.87
N GLN A 33 20.43 17.23 11.69
CA GLN A 33 20.68 18.38 10.81
C GLN A 33 20.58 17.99 9.31
N GLY A 34 20.72 16.70 8.97
CA GLY A 34 20.61 16.22 7.59
C GLY A 34 19.17 16.19 7.06
N CYS A 35 18.19 15.82 7.89
CA CYS A 35 16.80 15.70 7.45
C CYS A 35 15.81 16.54 8.29
N GLY A 36 16.27 17.32 9.27
CA GLY A 36 15.43 18.16 10.12
C GLY A 36 14.53 17.43 11.12
N LYS A 37 14.57 16.08 11.16
CA LYS A 37 13.69 15.30 12.04
C LYS A 37 14.25 15.18 13.45
N GLN A 38 13.33 15.24 14.42
CA GLN A 38 13.64 15.02 15.84
C GLN A 38 13.34 13.58 16.23
N PHE A 39 14.13 13.04 17.17
CA PHE A 39 13.95 11.70 17.71
C PHE A 39 14.56 11.57 19.11
N GLN A 40 14.32 10.44 19.76
CA GLN A 40 14.89 10.07 21.06
C GLN A 40 15.50 8.67 20.94
N PHE A 41 16.47 8.33 21.75
CA PHE A 41 17.03 6.98 21.82
C PHE A 41 16.00 5.96 22.31
N GLU A 42 15.22 6.37 23.31
CA GLU A 42 14.20 5.54 23.92
C GLU A 42 12.87 6.26 23.97
N TYR A 43 11.83 5.63 23.55
CA TYR A 43 10.47 6.13 23.65
C TYR A 43 9.74 5.43 24.79
N ARG A 44 9.04 6.21 25.63
CA ARG A 44 8.16 5.65 26.67
C ARG A 44 7.00 4.87 26.05
N TYR A 45 6.49 5.34 24.92
CA TYR A 45 5.45 4.66 24.16
C TYR A 45 6.04 3.99 22.92
N GLN A 46 5.95 2.68 22.87
CA GLN A 46 6.54 1.87 21.78
C GLN A 46 6.08 2.26 20.38
N GLY A 47 4.85 2.78 20.22
CA GLY A 47 4.33 3.28 18.95
C GLY A 47 5.09 4.51 18.39
N CYS A 48 5.98 5.13 19.16
CA CYS A 48 6.90 6.18 18.68
C CYS A 48 8.21 5.59 18.13
N ASP A 49 8.54 4.35 18.44
CA ASP A 49 9.75 3.68 17.98
C ASP A 49 9.58 3.25 16.50
N GLN A 50 10.59 3.54 15.69
CA GLN A 50 10.61 3.16 14.29
C GLN A 50 10.64 1.64 14.09
N ARG A 51 11.34 0.91 14.97
CA ARG A 51 11.38 -0.56 14.95
C ARG A 51 9.99 -1.17 15.15
N CYS A 52 9.20 -0.58 16.07
CA CYS A 52 7.81 -0.98 16.27
C CYS A 52 6.96 -0.75 15.00
N ARG A 53 7.15 0.36 14.31
CA ARG A 53 6.44 0.67 13.04
C ARG A 53 6.80 -0.33 11.96
N GLN A 54 8.09 -0.62 11.77
CA GLN A 54 8.57 -1.62 10.80
C GLN A 54 8.03 -3.04 11.11
N LEU A 55 7.97 -3.41 12.40
CA LEU A 55 7.38 -4.67 12.82
C LEU A 55 5.90 -4.76 12.42
N VAL A 56 5.12 -3.71 12.69
CA VAL A 56 3.70 -3.64 12.32
C VAL A 56 3.53 -3.74 10.81
N GLU A 57 4.34 -3.02 10.04
CA GLU A 57 4.31 -3.06 8.58
C GLU A 57 4.57 -4.47 8.04
N ARG A 58 5.66 -5.11 8.47
CA ARG A 58 5.99 -6.49 8.08
C ARG A 58 4.87 -7.48 8.43
N ARG A 59 4.23 -7.30 9.58
CA ARG A 59 3.10 -8.14 10.01
C ARG A 59 1.88 -7.94 9.12
N LEU A 60 1.54 -6.69 8.77
CA LEU A 60 0.43 -6.38 7.86
C LEU A 60 0.65 -6.98 6.47
N LEU A 61 1.86 -6.86 5.93
CA LEU A 61 2.26 -7.46 4.64
C LEU A 61 2.24 -9.00 4.65
N ARG A 62 2.33 -9.62 5.84
CA ARG A 62 2.21 -11.07 6.04
C ARG A 62 0.80 -11.53 6.40
N GLY A 63 -0.19 -10.66 6.25
CA GLY A 63 -1.61 -10.99 6.45
C GLY A 63 -2.08 -10.97 7.91
N SER A 64 -1.31 -10.38 8.83
CA SER A 64 -1.78 -10.18 10.21
C SER A 64 -2.91 -9.16 10.25
N GLY A 65 -3.89 -9.39 11.13
CA GLY A 65 -4.95 -8.43 11.40
C GLY A 65 -4.46 -7.24 12.24
N VAL A 66 -5.24 -6.15 12.25
CA VAL A 66 -4.91 -4.95 13.06
C VAL A 66 -4.79 -5.27 14.54
N ARG A 67 -5.65 -6.17 15.06
CA ARG A 67 -5.63 -6.59 16.48
C ARG A 67 -4.38 -7.39 16.80
N ASP A 68 -3.98 -8.30 15.91
CA ASP A 68 -2.78 -9.13 16.07
C ASP A 68 -1.52 -8.25 16.05
N CYS A 69 -1.46 -7.29 15.12
CA CYS A 69 -0.37 -6.32 15.06
C CYS A 69 -0.27 -5.49 16.35
N ALA A 70 -1.41 -5.04 16.88
CA ALA A 70 -1.47 -4.26 18.12
C ALA A 70 -0.98 -5.08 19.32
N ALA A 71 -1.44 -6.33 19.45
CA ALA A 71 -1.04 -7.23 20.52
C ALA A 71 0.45 -7.57 20.49
N VAL A 72 0.97 -7.95 19.32
CA VAL A 72 2.40 -8.32 19.17
C VAL A 72 3.34 -7.12 19.37
N ALA A 73 2.92 -5.93 18.93
CA ALA A 73 3.73 -4.73 19.05
C ALA A 73 3.53 -3.96 20.37
N GLY A 74 2.65 -4.41 21.29
CA GLY A 74 2.36 -3.75 22.56
C GLY A 74 1.81 -2.33 22.40
N ILE A 75 1.02 -2.05 21.33
CA ILE A 75 0.47 -0.73 21.02
C ILE A 75 -1.06 -0.78 20.83
N SER A 76 -1.69 0.39 20.81
CA SER A 76 -3.13 0.46 20.58
C SER A 76 -3.51 0.17 19.11
N LYS A 77 -4.72 -0.35 18.90
CA LYS A 77 -5.29 -0.57 17.54
C LYS A 77 -5.35 0.73 16.74
N GLU A 78 -5.65 1.82 17.40
CA GLU A 78 -5.70 3.16 16.83
C GLU A 78 -4.32 3.59 16.29
N THR A 79 -3.24 3.21 16.96
CA THR A 79 -1.87 3.47 16.50
C THR A 79 -1.55 2.65 15.26
N VAL A 80 -1.93 1.37 15.21
CA VAL A 80 -1.80 0.54 14.00
C VAL A 80 -2.57 1.15 12.83
N LEU A 81 -3.82 1.58 13.05
CA LEU A 81 -4.62 2.24 12.01
C LEU A 81 -3.98 3.55 11.51
N ARG A 82 -3.40 4.36 12.41
CA ARG A 82 -2.64 5.56 11.99
C ARG A 82 -1.41 5.22 11.16
N PHE A 83 -0.73 4.12 11.45
CA PHE A 83 0.39 3.67 10.61
C PHE A 83 -0.08 3.30 9.20
N ILE A 84 -1.18 2.58 9.09
CA ILE A 84 -1.78 2.25 7.77
C ILE A 84 -2.09 3.52 6.98
N LEU A 85 -2.75 4.51 7.60
CA LEU A 85 -3.09 5.76 6.92
C LEU A 85 -1.86 6.54 6.46
N ARG A 86 -0.84 6.65 7.30
CA ARG A 86 0.40 7.34 6.93
C ARG A 86 1.09 6.68 5.75
N HIS A 87 1.13 5.35 5.73
CA HIS A 87 1.69 4.60 4.60
C HIS A 87 0.86 4.78 3.32
N SER A 88 -0.48 4.74 3.41
CA SER A 88 -1.34 4.87 2.23
C SER A 88 -1.18 6.21 1.51
N VAL A 89 -0.89 7.28 2.23
CA VAL A 89 -0.64 8.62 1.64
C VAL A 89 0.72 8.71 0.95
N SER A 90 1.72 7.95 1.43
CA SER A 90 3.08 7.97 0.86
C SER A 90 3.31 6.94 -0.24
N LEU A 91 2.44 5.94 -0.37
CA LEU A 91 2.57 4.90 -1.38
C LEU A 91 2.10 5.41 -2.74
N GLN A 92 3.06 5.67 -3.61
CA GLN A 92 2.83 5.85 -5.04
C GLN A 92 3.42 4.66 -5.78
N ILE A 93 2.62 4.03 -6.65
CA ILE A 93 3.15 3.04 -7.57
C ILE A 93 3.89 3.82 -8.65
N GLN A 94 5.18 3.55 -8.76
CA GLN A 94 6.04 4.11 -9.81
C GLN A 94 6.47 2.94 -10.70
N PRO A 95 5.92 2.82 -11.91
CA PRO A 95 6.34 1.83 -12.88
C PRO A 95 7.83 1.96 -13.20
N ARG A 96 8.53 0.82 -13.29
CA ARG A 96 9.97 0.76 -13.55
C ARG A 96 10.34 1.11 -15.00
N SER A 97 9.38 0.94 -15.93
CA SER A 97 9.53 1.25 -17.33
C SER A 97 8.42 2.19 -17.81
N HIS A 98 8.66 2.88 -18.91
CA HIS A 98 7.61 3.63 -19.62
C HIS A 98 6.92 2.81 -20.71
N HIS A 99 7.48 1.66 -21.10
CA HIS A 99 6.95 0.79 -22.16
C HIS A 99 6.71 -0.63 -21.62
N TYR A 100 5.52 -1.17 -21.91
CA TYR A 100 5.09 -2.51 -21.53
C TYR A 100 4.41 -3.19 -22.72
N HIS A 101 4.86 -4.38 -23.07
CA HIS A 101 4.32 -5.10 -24.21
C HIS A 101 2.90 -5.61 -23.94
N LYS A 102 2.68 -6.35 -22.86
CA LYS A 102 1.38 -6.92 -22.49
C LYS A 102 1.02 -6.60 -21.05
N VAL A 103 -0.13 -5.98 -20.88
CA VAL A 103 -0.64 -5.61 -19.56
C VAL A 103 -2.01 -6.28 -19.33
N GLN A 104 -2.07 -7.10 -18.30
CA GLN A 104 -3.31 -7.73 -17.85
C GLN A 104 -4.07 -6.78 -16.94
N ILE A 105 -5.37 -6.67 -17.14
CA ILE A 105 -6.25 -5.86 -16.29
C ILE A 105 -7.38 -6.74 -15.75
N ASP A 106 -7.61 -6.66 -14.46
CA ASP A 106 -8.69 -7.39 -13.82
C ASP A 106 -9.27 -6.58 -12.64
N GLU A 107 -10.45 -7.00 -12.19
CA GLU A 107 -11.08 -6.43 -11.02
C GLU A 107 -11.35 -7.49 -9.96
N GLN A 108 -11.14 -7.11 -8.71
CA GLN A 108 -11.58 -7.89 -7.57
C GLN A 108 -12.37 -7.04 -6.60
N TRP A 109 -13.26 -7.66 -5.84
CA TRP A 109 -14.04 -6.95 -4.85
C TRP A 109 -13.75 -7.42 -3.43
N SER A 110 -13.91 -6.48 -2.54
CA SER A 110 -13.97 -6.67 -1.11
C SER A 110 -15.17 -5.89 -0.55
N TYR A 111 -15.25 -5.66 0.75
CA TYR A 111 -16.36 -4.92 1.34
C TYR A 111 -15.94 -4.15 2.58
N VAL A 112 -16.70 -3.10 2.88
CA VAL A 112 -16.49 -2.26 4.05
C VAL A 112 -17.72 -2.30 4.96
N GLY A 113 -17.53 -2.73 6.20
CA GLY A 113 -18.58 -2.86 7.22
C GLY A 113 -19.53 -4.03 6.98
N LYS A 114 -20.24 -4.05 5.87
CA LYS A 114 -21.23 -5.08 5.51
C LYS A 114 -20.99 -5.58 4.09
N LYS A 115 -21.18 -6.88 3.81
CA LYS A 115 -21.01 -7.49 2.47
C LYS A 115 -21.77 -6.80 1.35
N LYS A 116 -22.88 -6.14 1.66
CA LYS A 116 -23.64 -5.32 0.69
C LYS A 116 -22.87 -4.08 0.21
N LYS A 117 -21.93 -3.55 1.02
CA LYS A 117 -21.08 -2.39 0.67
C LYS A 117 -19.80 -2.87 -0.02
N LYS A 118 -19.93 -3.35 -1.25
CA LYS A 118 -18.81 -3.79 -2.06
C LYS A 118 -17.95 -2.61 -2.47
N VAL A 119 -16.63 -2.82 -2.42
CA VAL A 119 -15.61 -1.93 -2.98
C VAL A 119 -14.83 -2.75 -3.98
N TRP A 120 -14.71 -2.25 -5.20
CA TRP A 120 -13.99 -2.90 -6.27
C TRP A 120 -12.60 -2.29 -6.40
N MET A 121 -11.63 -3.13 -6.59
CA MET A 121 -10.26 -2.76 -6.90
C MET A 121 -9.97 -3.22 -8.33
N LEU A 122 -9.64 -2.25 -9.19
CA LEU A 122 -9.09 -2.49 -10.52
C LEU A 122 -7.59 -2.34 -10.44
N TYR A 123 -6.83 -3.15 -11.15
CA TYR A 123 -5.39 -2.96 -11.25
C TYR A 123 -4.84 -3.52 -12.56
N ALA A 124 -3.69 -3.00 -12.97
CA ALA A 124 -2.94 -3.43 -14.14
C ALA A 124 -1.70 -4.19 -13.69
N TYR A 125 -1.44 -5.32 -14.32
CA TYR A 125 -0.32 -6.19 -14.05
C TYR A 125 0.45 -6.52 -15.33
N ALA A 126 1.72 -6.13 -15.39
CA ALA A 126 2.66 -6.54 -16.42
C ALA A 126 3.27 -7.88 -16.00
N ALA A 127 2.75 -8.98 -16.58
CA ALA A 127 3.12 -10.33 -16.17
C ALA A 127 4.57 -10.68 -16.53
N GLU A 128 5.07 -10.16 -17.65
CA GLU A 128 6.44 -10.35 -18.12
C GLU A 128 7.45 -9.71 -17.15
N ASP A 129 7.09 -8.56 -16.55
CA ASP A 129 7.94 -7.81 -15.62
C ASP A 129 7.66 -8.16 -14.15
N GLY A 130 6.58 -8.88 -13.87
CA GLY A 130 6.14 -9.18 -12.51
C GLY A 130 5.70 -7.95 -11.72
N GLU A 131 5.13 -6.92 -12.39
CA GLU A 131 4.92 -5.60 -11.83
C GLU A 131 3.46 -5.15 -11.88
N ILE A 132 3.00 -4.49 -10.81
CA ILE A 132 1.71 -3.79 -10.78
C ILE A 132 1.95 -2.35 -11.18
N LEU A 133 1.32 -1.91 -12.26
CA LEU A 133 1.51 -0.58 -12.84
C LEU A 133 0.62 0.49 -12.20
N GLY A 134 -0.47 0.08 -11.57
CA GLY A 134 -1.38 0.98 -10.91
C GLY A 134 -2.66 0.29 -10.46
N PHE A 135 -3.39 0.93 -9.57
CA PHE A 135 -4.70 0.45 -9.12
C PHE A 135 -5.70 1.60 -8.92
N ALA A 136 -6.97 1.26 -8.92
CA ALA A 136 -8.05 2.16 -8.52
C ALA A 136 -9.05 1.42 -7.64
N MET A 137 -9.60 2.16 -6.68
CA MET A 137 -10.69 1.68 -5.82
C MET A 137 -11.96 2.43 -6.16
N GLY A 138 -13.08 1.72 -6.30
CA GLY A 138 -14.33 2.39 -6.67
C GLY A 138 -15.52 1.47 -6.86
N LYS A 139 -16.50 1.95 -7.63
CA LYS A 139 -17.65 1.18 -8.07
C LYS A 139 -17.29 0.37 -9.33
N ARG A 140 -17.95 -0.77 -9.54
CA ARG A 140 -17.81 -1.57 -10.77
C ARG A 140 -18.58 -0.92 -11.91
N ASN A 141 -18.00 0.10 -12.53
CA ASN A 141 -18.59 0.80 -13.67
C ASN A 141 -17.50 1.37 -14.61
N TRP A 142 -17.90 1.73 -15.82
CA TRP A 142 -17.01 2.27 -16.85
C TRP A 142 -16.33 3.58 -16.43
N LYS A 143 -16.97 4.43 -15.60
CA LYS A 143 -16.40 5.69 -15.11
C LYS A 143 -15.14 5.44 -14.27
N THR A 144 -15.17 4.43 -13.39
CA THR A 144 -14.02 4.03 -12.59
C THR A 144 -12.87 3.56 -13.48
N VAL A 145 -13.17 2.76 -14.51
CA VAL A 145 -12.17 2.30 -15.49
C VAL A 145 -11.57 3.49 -16.24
N TYR A 146 -12.41 4.39 -16.73
CA TYR A 146 -11.99 5.57 -17.51
C TYR A 146 -11.03 6.48 -16.71
N HIS A 147 -11.44 6.89 -15.51
CA HIS A 147 -10.61 7.77 -14.67
C HIS A 147 -9.28 7.11 -14.28
N TRP A 148 -9.29 5.80 -14.10
CA TRP A 148 -8.07 5.07 -13.81
C TRP A 148 -7.16 4.94 -15.05
N MET A 149 -7.72 4.67 -16.21
CA MET A 149 -6.97 4.62 -17.47
C MET A 149 -6.28 5.94 -17.81
N LEU A 150 -6.86 7.09 -17.42
CA LEU A 150 -6.19 8.38 -17.57
C LEU A 150 -4.85 8.44 -16.82
N LYS A 151 -4.72 7.75 -15.70
CA LYS A 151 -3.46 7.67 -14.93
C LYS A 151 -2.43 6.76 -15.61
N LEU A 152 -2.87 5.76 -16.37
CA LEU A 152 -1.98 4.86 -17.11
C LEU A 152 -1.56 5.41 -18.48
N LYS A 153 -2.17 6.52 -18.95
CA LYS A 153 -1.83 7.14 -20.25
C LYS A 153 -0.37 7.62 -20.36
N VAL A 154 0.32 7.81 -19.23
CA VAL A 154 1.75 8.17 -19.21
C VAL A 154 2.65 7.01 -19.62
N LEU A 155 2.10 5.79 -19.67
CA LEU A 155 2.79 4.57 -20.08
C LEU A 155 2.44 4.22 -21.52
N HIS A 156 3.45 3.76 -22.26
CA HIS A 156 3.25 3.15 -23.56
C HIS A 156 2.93 1.66 -23.37
N ILE A 157 1.72 1.24 -23.73
CA ILE A 157 1.24 -0.14 -23.59
C ILE A 157 0.84 -0.62 -24.99
N ASP A 158 1.41 -1.75 -25.44
CA ASP A 158 1.09 -2.30 -26.75
C ASP A 158 -0.24 -3.05 -26.72
N TRP A 159 -0.44 -3.92 -25.71
CA TRP A 159 -1.63 -4.75 -25.60
C TRP A 159 -2.24 -4.75 -24.22
N PHE A 160 -3.55 -4.52 -24.16
CA PHE A 160 -4.37 -4.69 -22.96
C PHE A 160 -5.06 -6.05 -23.01
N LEU A 161 -4.86 -6.85 -21.97
CA LEU A 161 -5.43 -8.20 -21.85
C LEU A 161 -6.47 -8.21 -20.74
N THR A 162 -7.73 -8.53 -21.05
CA THR A 162 -8.80 -8.48 -20.05
C THR A 162 -9.75 -9.68 -20.15
N ASN A 163 -10.60 -9.82 -19.14
CA ASN A 163 -11.80 -10.62 -19.22
C ASN A 163 -12.87 -9.91 -20.09
N ASP A 164 -14.02 -10.56 -20.31
CA ASP A 164 -15.12 -10.07 -21.14
C ASP A 164 -16.06 -9.09 -20.40
N TRP A 165 -15.53 -8.22 -19.54
CA TRP A 165 -16.37 -7.22 -18.90
C TRP A 165 -16.57 -6.00 -19.82
N GLU A 166 -17.84 -5.63 -20.04
CA GLU A 166 -18.26 -4.59 -20.98
C GLU A 166 -17.58 -3.24 -20.76
N ALA A 167 -17.31 -2.87 -19.51
CA ALA A 167 -16.66 -1.60 -19.20
C ALA A 167 -15.24 -1.49 -19.78
N PHE A 168 -14.54 -2.59 -19.94
CA PHE A 168 -13.22 -2.60 -20.62
C PHE A 168 -13.38 -2.37 -22.12
N LYS A 169 -14.39 -2.97 -22.76
CA LYS A 169 -14.66 -2.78 -24.19
C LYS A 169 -15.00 -1.33 -24.55
N VAL A 170 -15.68 -0.62 -23.62
CA VAL A 170 -16.04 0.79 -23.82
C VAL A 170 -14.85 1.73 -23.66
N VAL A 171 -13.90 1.42 -22.78
CA VAL A 171 -12.85 2.36 -22.37
C VAL A 171 -11.51 2.09 -23.08
N LEU A 172 -11.19 0.84 -23.33
CA LEU A 172 -9.90 0.47 -23.92
C LEU A 172 -9.90 0.62 -25.44
N PRO A 173 -8.79 1.01 -26.07
CA PRO A 173 -8.68 1.13 -27.52
C PRO A 173 -8.84 -0.28 -28.16
N LYS A 174 -9.77 -0.42 -29.09
CA LYS A 174 -10.14 -1.71 -29.71
C LYS A 174 -8.95 -2.39 -30.39
N GLU A 175 -8.09 -1.61 -30.99
CA GLU A 175 -6.92 -2.08 -31.76
C GLU A 175 -5.85 -2.74 -30.86
N LYS A 176 -5.87 -2.41 -29.58
CA LYS A 176 -4.89 -2.88 -28.59
C LYS A 176 -5.53 -3.75 -27.49
N HIS A 177 -6.78 -4.18 -27.66
CA HIS A 177 -7.54 -4.88 -26.64
C HIS A 177 -7.80 -6.33 -26.99
N LEU A 178 -7.18 -7.24 -26.27
CA LEU A 178 -7.38 -8.69 -26.40
C LEU A 178 -8.23 -9.21 -25.23
N ILE A 179 -9.34 -9.84 -25.57
CA ILE A 179 -10.33 -10.33 -24.60
C ILE A 179 -10.25 -11.85 -24.55
N GLY A 180 -10.16 -12.40 -23.34
CA GLY A 180 -10.21 -13.84 -23.14
C GLY A 180 -9.55 -14.31 -21.85
N LYS A 181 -10.10 -15.38 -21.26
CA LYS A 181 -9.57 -15.98 -20.03
C LYS A 181 -8.14 -16.52 -20.19
N GLN A 182 -7.76 -16.97 -21.37
CA GLN A 182 -6.41 -17.43 -21.65
C GLN A 182 -5.35 -16.35 -21.41
N PHE A 183 -5.73 -15.08 -21.52
CA PHE A 183 -4.84 -13.93 -21.36
C PHE A 183 -4.75 -13.40 -19.93
N THR A 184 -5.61 -13.89 -18.99
CA THR A 184 -5.72 -13.34 -17.63
C THR A 184 -5.27 -14.31 -16.54
N LYS A 185 -4.61 -15.42 -16.91
CA LYS A 185 -4.16 -16.43 -15.92
C LYS A 185 -3.17 -15.88 -14.88
N ALA A 186 -2.23 -15.05 -15.30
CA ALA A 186 -1.21 -14.52 -14.39
C ALA A 186 -1.82 -13.54 -13.38
N ILE A 187 -2.74 -12.66 -13.80
CA ILE A 187 -3.40 -11.73 -12.89
C ILE A 187 -4.37 -12.46 -11.94
N GLU A 188 -4.96 -13.59 -12.32
CA GLU A 188 -5.75 -14.43 -11.42
C GLU A 188 -4.89 -15.04 -10.30
N ALA A 189 -3.65 -15.44 -10.60
CA ALA A 189 -2.69 -15.87 -9.58
C ALA A 189 -2.36 -14.72 -8.60
N VAL A 190 -2.18 -13.50 -9.10
CA VAL A 190 -2.00 -12.31 -8.25
C VAL A 190 -3.24 -12.04 -7.41
N ASN A 191 -4.44 -12.19 -7.94
CA ASN A 191 -5.70 -12.11 -7.18
C ASN A 191 -5.73 -13.10 -6.01
N THR A 192 -5.29 -14.33 -6.24
CA THR A 192 -5.19 -15.35 -5.20
C THR A 192 -4.15 -14.96 -4.16
N TRP A 193 -2.99 -14.49 -4.58
CA TRP A 193 -1.95 -14.00 -3.69
C TRP A 193 -2.44 -12.83 -2.81
N PHE A 194 -3.15 -11.87 -3.36
CA PHE A 194 -3.76 -10.78 -2.59
C PHE A 194 -4.73 -11.30 -1.53
N ARG A 195 -5.60 -12.24 -1.88
CA ARG A 195 -6.58 -12.82 -0.94
C ARG A 195 -5.93 -13.64 0.17
N THR A 196 -4.80 -14.28 -0.09
CA THR A 196 -4.08 -15.05 0.94
C THR A 196 -3.26 -14.15 1.87
N ARG A 197 -2.75 -13.02 1.38
CA ARG A 197 -1.84 -12.13 2.12
C ARG A 197 -2.54 -10.92 2.74
N LEU A 198 -3.56 -10.38 2.09
CA LEU A 198 -4.24 -9.18 2.56
C LEU A 198 -5.60 -9.53 3.15
N ARG A 199 -5.67 -9.64 4.48
CA ARG A 199 -6.90 -10.00 5.22
C ARG A 199 -8.13 -9.17 4.84
N ARG A 200 -7.94 -7.91 4.43
CA ARG A 200 -9.02 -7.01 4.02
C ARG A 200 -9.62 -7.36 2.66
N LEU A 201 -8.90 -8.06 1.81
CA LEU A 201 -9.37 -8.53 0.52
C LEU A 201 -10.03 -9.92 0.59
N VAL A 202 -9.96 -10.59 1.74
CA VAL A 202 -10.60 -11.88 1.96
C VAL A 202 -12.11 -11.70 2.08
N ARG A 203 -12.90 -12.41 1.27
CA ARG A 203 -14.37 -12.29 1.24
C ARG A 203 -15.07 -12.96 2.42
N ARG A 204 -14.45 -13.99 3.00
CA ARG A 204 -14.94 -14.71 4.19
C ARG A 204 -13.98 -14.47 5.34
N THR A 205 -14.09 -13.33 5.99
CA THR A 205 -13.22 -12.93 7.11
C THR A 205 -13.95 -12.07 8.11
N VAL A 206 -13.49 -12.10 9.35
CA VAL A 206 -13.84 -11.13 10.39
C VAL A 206 -12.91 -9.90 10.38
N CYS A 207 -11.85 -9.94 9.57
CA CYS A 207 -10.82 -8.89 9.48
C CYS A 207 -11.13 -7.83 8.41
N PHE A 208 -12.39 -7.59 8.09
CA PHE A 208 -12.79 -6.58 7.11
C PHE A 208 -12.65 -5.14 7.64
N SER A 209 -12.48 -4.19 6.74
CA SER A 209 -12.42 -2.77 7.08
C SER A 209 -13.80 -2.25 7.50
N LYS A 210 -13.87 -1.56 8.64
CA LYS A 210 -15.12 -0.93 9.11
C LYS A 210 -15.39 0.43 8.45
N LYS A 211 -14.34 1.13 8.01
CA LYS A 211 -14.42 2.43 7.32
C LYS A 211 -13.62 2.37 6.02
N LEU A 212 -14.08 3.07 4.99
CA LEU A 212 -13.42 3.11 3.68
C LEU A 212 -12.00 3.68 3.78
N THR A 213 -11.80 4.67 4.64
CA THR A 213 -10.50 5.32 4.89
C THR A 213 -9.38 4.33 5.26
N TYR A 214 -9.73 3.17 5.83
CA TYR A 214 -8.76 2.14 6.21
C TYR A 214 -8.80 0.92 5.27
N HIS A 215 -9.52 1.00 4.16
CA HIS A 215 -9.65 -0.10 3.21
C HIS A 215 -8.60 -0.01 2.13
#